data_59ec2729daebce5315fac194985ce06b
#
_entry.id   59ec2729daebce5315fac194985ce06b
#
_cell.length_a   1.000
_cell.length_b   1.000
_cell.length_c   1.000
_cell.angle_alpha   90.00
_cell.angle_beta   90.00
_cell.angle_gamma   90.00
#
_symmetry.space_group_name_H-M   'P 1'
#
loop_
_entity.id
_entity.type
_entity.pdbx_description
1 polymer ?
#
loop_
_entity_poly.entity_id
_entity_poly.type
_entity_poly.pdbx_seq_one_letter_code
_entity_poly.pdbx_strand_id
1 'polypeptide(L)'
;ISEQLSFDVPAVQGDCAAPAMLGMAGLGNHTCAGVLALTDDDDTNLAVVMAASLLRSDLPVFGRCSRQRTRERMEQFAPGSGINADDRFGDYLALSIHQPVSHQLLRWLMDNDQQHLPPVRRDLAKRRWVVCADGEFGDAVVADLAAIGVSVTIVDPDSADPDVSGSVAFVAGTANDTVNLALADRARHANPDIYLVLRQQTNAKKALLE
;
A
#
# COMPACT_ATOMS: atom_id res chain seq x y z
N ILE A 1 20.45 3.99 -5.40
CA ILE A 1 19.23 4.14 -6.23
C ILE A 1 19.61 4.32 -7.70
N SER A 2 20.54 5.23 -8.03
CA SER A 2 20.97 5.48 -9.44
C SER A 2 21.56 4.24 -10.12
N GLU A 3 22.22 3.35 -9.38
CA GLU A 3 22.80 2.10 -9.91
C GLU A 3 21.75 1.05 -10.32
N GLN A 4 20.52 1.19 -9.87
CA GLN A 4 19.43 0.26 -10.16
C GLN A 4 18.50 0.75 -11.28
N LEU A 5 18.69 1.99 -11.74
CA LEU A 5 17.90 2.55 -12.81
C LEU A 5 18.57 2.35 -14.16
N SER A 6 17.80 2.04 -15.19
CA SER A 6 18.29 1.85 -16.56
C SER A 6 18.66 3.16 -17.28
N PHE A 7 18.51 4.28 -16.61
CA PHE A 7 18.85 5.63 -17.11
C PHE A 7 19.53 6.45 -16.02
N ASP A 8 20.37 7.39 -16.44
CA ASP A 8 21.13 8.25 -15.53
C ASP A 8 20.21 9.29 -14.89
N VAL A 9 19.98 9.13 -13.58
CA VAL A 9 19.20 10.08 -12.78
C VAL A 9 20.15 10.85 -11.88
N PRO A 10 20.20 12.18 -11.97
CA PRO A 10 20.98 12.99 -11.05
C PRO A 10 20.59 12.67 -9.60
N ALA A 11 21.57 12.35 -8.77
CA ALA A 11 21.38 11.99 -7.38
C ALA A 11 22.25 12.83 -6.46
N VAL A 12 21.69 13.28 -5.35
CA VAL A 12 22.39 14.00 -4.29
C VAL A 12 22.23 13.19 -3.01
N GLN A 13 23.33 12.95 -2.32
CA GLN A 13 23.31 12.24 -1.03
C GLN A 13 23.36 13.24 0.12
N GLY A 14 22.45 13.10 1.09
CA GLY A 14 22.42 13.93 2.28
C GLY A 14 21.11 13.81 3.05
N ASP A 15 20.93 14.67 4.05
CA ASP A 15 19.69 14.77 4.82
C ASP A 15 18.61 15.44 3.95
N CYS A 16 17.69 14.64 3.42
CA CYS A 16 16.63 15.13 2.54
C CYS A 16 15.63 16.05 3.25
N ALA A 17 15.57 16.06 4.59
CA ALA A 17 14.74 17.01 5.35
C ALA A 17 15.36 18.42 5.42
N ALA A 18 16.65 18.56 5.15
CA ALA A 18 17.32 19.85 5.18
C ALA A 18 16.97 20.71 3.94
N PRO A 19 16.45 21.95 4.11
CA PRO A 19 16.08 22.83 2.99
C PRO A 19 17.21 23.06 1.98
N ALA A 20 18.46 23.13 2.44
CA ALA A 20 19.62 23.28 1.56
C ALA A 20 19.78 22.09 0.61
N MET A 21 19.52 20.87 1.08
CA MET A 21 19.57 19.65 0.26
C MET A 21 18.46 19.62 -0.77
N LEU A 22 17.25 20.06 -0.41
CA LEU A 22 16.15 20.22 -1.36
C LEU A 22 16.50 21.23 -2.46
N GLY A 23 17.17 22.33 -2.09
CA GLY A 23 17.70 23.30 -3.06
C GLY A 23 18.73 22.67 -4.02
N MET A 24 19.69 21.89 -3.49
CA MET A 24 20.68 21.17 -4.29
C MET A 24 20.05 20.09 -5.19
N ALA A 25 18.98 19.46 -4.72
CA ALA A 25 18.19 18.49 -5.50
C ALA A 25 17.34 19.14 -6.60
N GLY A 26 17.32 20.47 -6.68
CA GLY A 26 16.64 21.20 -7.74
C GLY A 26 15.28 21.77 -7.38
N LEU A 27 14.89 21.85 -6.10
CA LEU A 27 13.61 22.45 -5.69
C LEU A 27 13.42 23.88 -6.21
N GLY A 28 14.51 24.67 -6.27
CA GLY A 28 14.50 26.04 -6.81
C GLY A 28 14.49 26.13 -8.34
N ASN A 29 14.63 25.03 -9.06
CA ASN A 29 14.67 25.04 -10.51
C ASN A 29 13.27 25.26 -11.10
N HIS A 30 13.18 26.08 -12.15
CA HIS A 30 11.93 26.33 -12.87
C HIS A 30 11.34 25.09 -13.57
N THR A 31 12.18 24.06 -13.82
CA THR A 31 11.75 22.78 -14.38
C THR A 31 11.26 21.78 -13.32
N CYS A 32 11.35 22.11 -12.03
CA CYS A 32 10.82 21.25 -10.97
C CYS A 32 9.30 21.18 -11.10
N ALA A 33 8.77 20.00 -11.34
CA ALA A 33 7.34 19.74 -11.52
C ALA A 33 6.62 19.33 -10.22
N GLY A 34 7.38 18.96 -9.17
CA GLY A 34 6.82 18.52 -7.88
C GLY A 34 7.86 17.84 -7.00
N VAL A 35 7.44 17.45 -5.80
CA VAL A 35 8.29 16.77 -4.81
C VAL A 35 7.61 15.49 -4.33
N LEU A 36 8.37 14.41 -4.27
CA LEU A 36 7.94 13.12 -3.72
C LEU A 36 8.85 12.75 -2.55
N ALA A 37 8.30 12.71 -1.34
CA ALA A 37 8.97 12.26 -0.12
C ALA A 37 8.63 10.78 0.13
N LEU A 38 9.53 9.86 -0.20
CA LEU A 38 9.28 8.42 -0.24
C LEU A 38 10.27 7.61 0.61
N THR A 39 10.78 8.21 1.69
CA THR A 39 11.64 7.47 2.63
C THR A 39 10.80 6.51 3.49
N ASP A 40 11.47 5.62 4.22
CA ASP A 40 10.80 4.70 5.15
C ASP A 40 10.47 5.36 6.49
N ASP A 41 10.91 6.59 6.71
CA ASP A 41 10.67 7.35 7.94
C ASP A 41 9.62 8.45 7.75
N ASP A 42 8.50 8.29 8.43
CA ASP A 42 7.36 9.20 8.39
C ASP A 42 7.72 10.64 8.80
N ASP A 43 8.59 10.79 9.80
CA ASP A 43 8.96 12.11 10.32
C ASP A 43 9.87 12.86 9.33
N THR A 44 10.76 12.14 8.65
CA THR A 44 11.55 12.66 7.54
C THR A 44 10.66 13.08 6.37
N ASN A 45 9.71 12.24 5.96
CA ASN A 45 8.78 12.57 4.88
C ASN A 45 7.93 13.80 5.22
N LEU A 46 7.45 13.89 6.47
CA LEU A 46 6.72 15.07 6.95
C LEU A 46 7.59 16.34 6.85
N ALA A 47 8.85 16.27 7.28
CA ALA A 47 9.76 17.40 7.22
C ALA A 47 10.02 17.86 5.77
N VAL A 48 10.17 16.93 4.83
CA VAL A 48 10.29 17.23 3.39
C VAL A 48 9.03 17.92 2.87
N VAL A 49 7.83 17.39 3.20
CA VAL A 49 6.55 18.00 2.80
C VAL A 49 6.44 19.42 3.33
N MET A 50 6.73 19.63 4.62
CA MET A 50 6.71 20.95 5.24
C MET A 50 7.68 21.93 4.56
N ALA A 51 8.95 21.53 4.41
CA ALA A 51 9.97 22.38 3.83
C ALA A 51 9.66 22.73 2.37
N ALA A 52 9.27 21.74 1.56
CA ALA A 52 8.93 21.97 0.16
C ALA A 52 7.71 22.89 0.01
N SER A 53 6.64 22.67 0.78
CA SER A 53 5.43 23.50 0.73
C SER A 53 5.68 24.94 1.17
N LEU A 54 6.57 25.17 2.14
CA LEU A 54 6.92 26.51 2.60
C LEU A 54 7.83 27.25 1.61
N LEU A 55 8.74 26.52 0.95
CA LEU A 55 9.69 27.10 -0.01
C LEU A 55 9.08 27.30 -1.41
N ARG A 56 8.20 26.42 -1.82
CA ARG A 56 7.56 26.39 -3.15
C ARG A 56 6.10 25.95 -3.04
N SER A 57 5.26 26.86 -2.57
CA SER A 57 3.81 26.63 -2.41
C SER A 57 3.05 26.41 -3.73
N ASP A 58 3.69 26.68 -4.85
CA ASP A 58 3.18 26.47 -6.21
C ASP A 58 3.35 25.05 -6.72
N LEU A 59 4.18 24.23 -6.08
CA LEU A 59 4.46 22.87 -6.52
C LEU A 59 3.58 21.82 -5.81
N PRO A 60 3.14 20.77 -6.52
CA PRO A 60 2.56 19.62 -5.89
C PRO A 60 3.62 18.88 -5.06
N VAL A 61 3.27 18.57 -3.82
CA VAL A 61 4.14 17.84 -2.89
C VAL A 61 3.38 16.62 -2.38
N PHE A 62 4.00 15.45 -2.41
CA PHE A 62 3.42 14.22 -1.87
C PHE A 62 4.41 13.54 -0.93
N GLY A 63 3.92 13.06 0.20
CA GLY A 63 4.69 12.31 1.18
C GLY A 63 4.05 10.98 1.53
N ARG A 64 4.85 9.91 1.49
CA ARG A 64 4.45 8.62 2.04
C ARG A 64 4.36 8.73 3.56
N CYS A 65 3.32 8.15 4.14
CA CYS A 65 3.19 7.97 5.58
C CYS A 65 2.56 6.60 5.88
N SER A 66 2.89 6.04 7.04
CA SER A 66 2.27 4.82 7.57
C SER A 66 1.28 5.14 8.68
N ARG A 67 1.48 6.26 9.40
CA ARG A 67 0.64 6.67 10.52
C ARG A 67 -0.39 7.71 10.11
N GLN A 68 -1.65 7.50 10.49
CA GLN A 68 -2.74 8.43 10.23
C GLN A 68 -2.45 9.85 10.78
N ARG A 69 -1.85 9.93 11.97
CA ARG A 69 -1.46 11.22 12.57
C ARG A 69 -0.43 11.99 11.72
N THR A 70 0.49 11.29 11.06
CA THR A 70 1.47 11.91 10.16
C THR A 70 0.78 12.42 8.91
N ARG A 71 -0.15 11.65 8.35
CA ARG A 71 -1.00 12.09 7.22
C ARG A 71 -1.73 13.38 7.54
N GLU A 72 -2.44 13.45 8.67
CA GLU A 72 -3.17 14.64 9.10
C GLU A 72 -2.27 15.88 9.23
N ARG A 73 -1.01 15.69 9.68
CA ARG A 73 -0.03 16.77 9.74
C ARG A 73 0.43 17.22 8.34
N MET A 74 0.68 16.29 7.42
CA MET A 74 1.03 16.64 6.03
C MET A 74 -0.08 17.44 5.37
N GLU A 75 -1.34 17.04 5.56
CA GLU A 75 -2.52 17.72 5.03
C GLU A 75 -2.65 19.18 5.50
N GLN A 76 -2.12 19.52 6.68
CA GLN A 76 -2.10 20.91 7.18
C GLN A 76 -1.15 21.82 6.39
N PHE A 77 -0.07 21.27 5.82
CA PHE A 77 0.91 22.01 5.02
C PHE A 77 0.60 22.00 3.53
N ALA A 78 0.12 20.87 3.03
CA ALA A 78 -0.23 20.71 1.63
C ALA A 78 -1.45 19.75 1.53
N PRO A 79 -2.66 20.27 1.28
CA PRO A 79 -3.85 19.45 1.13
C PRO A 79 -3.68 18.37 0.06
N GLY A 80 -4.01 17.13 0.39
CA GLY A 80 -3.85 15.96 -0.51
C GLY A 80 -2.43 15.42 -0.60
N SER A 81 -1.50 15.90 0.23
CA SER A 81 -0.08 15.49 0.17
C SER A 81 0.21 14.16 0.86
N GLY A 82 -0.55 13.80 1.88
CA GLY A 82 -0.31 12.60 2.67
C GLY A 82 -0.84 11.33 2.00
N ILE A 83 0.04 10.43 1.61
CA ILE A 83 -0.32 9.15 1.01
C ILE A 83 -0.02 8.04 2.01
N ASN A 84 -1.07 7.48 2.62
CA ASN A 84 -0.96 6.28 3.43
C ASN A 84 -1.12 5.04 2.53
N ALA A 85 -0.07 4.21 2.49
CA ALA A 85 -0.07 3.02 1.65
C ALA A 85 -1.09 1.98 2.13
N ASP A 86 -1.33 1.91 3.44
CA ASP A 86 -2.26 0.94 4.03
C ASP A 86 -3.72 1.31 3.71
N ASP A 87 -4.09 2.61 3.78
CA ASP A 87 -5.39 3.11 3.31
C ASP A 87 -5.60 2.82 1.81
N ARG A 88 -4.57 3.08 1.00
CA ARG A 88 -4.66 2.82 -0.45
C ARG A 88 -4.81 1.34 -0.77
N PHE A 89 -4.23 0.48 0.03
CA PHE A 89 -4.42 -0.96 -0.11
C PHE A 89 -5.88 -1.35 0.18
N GLY A 90 -6.47 -0.84 1.25
CA GLY A 90 -7.87 -1.07 1.59
C GLY A 90 -8.84 -0.57 0.52
N ASP A 91 -8.66 0.67 0.04
CA ASP A 91 -9.41 1.23 -1.10
C ASP A 91 -9.35 0.32 -2.34
N TYR A 92 -8.14 -0.16 -2.68
CA TYR A 92 -7.93 -1.05 -3.82
C TYR A 92 -8.59 -2.41 -3.64
N LEU A 93 -8.55 -2.94 -2.43
CA LEU A 93 -9.23 -4.18 -2.07
C LEU A 93 -10.74 -4.01 -2.15
N ALA A 94 -11.29 -2.93 -1.61
CA ALA A 94 -12.71 -2.59 -1.70
C ALA A 94 -13.18 -2.44 -3.16
N LEU A 95 -12.36 -1.81 -4.01
CA LEU A 95 -12.63 -1.71 -5.45
C LEU A 95 -12.71 -3.09 -6.11
N SER A 96 -11.83 -4.03 -5.72
CA SER A 96 -11.82 -5.39 -6.27
C SER A 96 -13.11 -6.17 -5.97
N ILE A 97 -13.75 -5.85 -4.88
CA ILE A 97 -14.99 -6.48 -4.41
C ILE A 97 -16.23 -5.80 -5.02
N HIS A 98 -16.28 -4.48 -4.97
CA HIS A 98 -17.45 -3.69 -5.40
C HIS A 98 -17.55 -3.53 -6.91
N GLN A 99 -16.40 -3.32 -7.54
CA GLN A 99 -16.30 -3.05 -8.98
C GLN A 99 -15.24 -3.96 -9.62
N PRO A 100 -15.44 -5.27 -9.61
CA PRO A 100 -14.42 -6.24 -10.04
C PRO A 100 -13.97 -6.06 -11.49
N VAL A 101 -14.83 -5.54 -12.36
CA VAL A 101 -14.47 -5.24 -13.76
C VAL A 101 -13.57 -4.00 -13.85
N SER A 102 -13.87 -2.96 -13.07
CA SER A 102 -13.02 -1.75 -12.99
C SER A 102 -11.65 -2.07 -12.39
N HIS A 103 -11.62 -2.90 -11.36
CA HIS A 103 -10.38 -3.40 -10.78
C HIS A 103 -9.56 -4.24 -11.78
N GLN A 104 -10.22 -5.12 -12.55
CA GLN A 104 -9.58 -5.90 -13.61
C GLN A 104 -8.95 -5.00 -14.67
N LEU A 105 -9.68 -3.96 -15.11
CA LEU A 105 -9.17 -3.00 -16.08
C LEU A 105 -7.97 -2.21 -15.52
N LEU A 106 -8.06 -1.76 -14.25
CA LEU A 106 -6.97 -1.06 -13.59
C LEU A 106 -5.71 -1.93 -13.51
N ARG A 107 -5.86 -3.19 -13.08
CA ARG A 107 -4.74 -4.15 -13.08
C ARG A 107 -4.13 -4.32 -14.46
N TRP A 108 -4.95 -4.50 -15.48
CA TRP A 108 -4.47 -4.65 -16.86
C TRP A 108 -3.69 -3.42 -17.35
N LEU A 109 -4.14 -2.21 -17.00
CA LEU A 109 -3.45 -0.97 -17.35
C LEU A 109 -2.12 -0.78 -16.62
N MET A 110 -2.01 -1.33 -15.40
CA MET A 110 -0.80 -1.22 -14.58
C MET A 110 0.20 -2.36 -14.81
N ASP A 111 -0.23 -3.44 -15.44
CA ASP A 111 0.61 -4.60 -15.73
C ASP A 111 1.39 -4.38 -17.03
N ASN A 112 2.70 -4.57 -16.97
CA ASN A 112 3.55 -4.47 -18.17
C ASN A 112 3.38 -5.67 -19.12
N ASP A 113 2.82 -6.78 -18.63
CA ASP A 113 2.57 -7.99 -19.43
C ASP A 113 1.09 -8.12 -19.81
N GLN A 114 0.59 -7.17 -20.58
CA GLN A 114 -0.82 -7.00 -20.95
C GLN A 114 -1.45 -8.14 -21.77
N GLN A 115 -0.89 -9.34 -21.74
CA GLN A 115 -1.34 -10.42 -22.62
C GLN A 115 -2.66 -11.05 -22.20
N HIS A 116 -2.99 -11.06 -20.90
CA HIS A 116 -4.22 -11.72 -20.42
C HIS A 116 -4.90 -10.91 -19.32
N LEU A 117 -6.22 -10.72 -19.45
CA LEU A 117 -7.04 -10.18 -18.37
C LEU A 117 -7.23 -11.25 -17.27
N PRO A 118 -6.88 -10.94 -16.01
CA PRO A 118 -7.10 -11.88 -14.92
C PRO A 118 -8.59 -12.18 -14.75
N PRO A 119 -9.00 -13.37 -14.28
CA PRO A 119 -10.40 -13.73 -14.10
C PRO A 119 -11.08 -12.83 -13.04
N VAL A 120 -12.33 -12.46 -13.31
CA VAL A 120 -13.14 -11.68 -12.37
C VAL A 120 -13.78 -12.59 -11.33
N ARG A 121 -13.50 -12.36 -10.04
CA ARG A 121 -14.19 -13.01 -8.91
C ARG A 121 -15.39 -12.15 -8.47
N ARG A 122 -16.61 -12.67 -8.59
CA ARG A 122 -17.86 -11.99 -8.23
C ARG A 122 -18.48 -12.47 -6.91
N ASP A 123 -17.90 -13.47 -6.30
CA ASP A 123 -18.37 -14.12 -5.08
C ASP A 123 -17.80 -13.46 -3.80
N LEU A 124 -16.79 -12.60 -3.94
CA LEU A 124 -16.04 -12.02 -2.83
C LEU A 124 -16.91 -11.18 -1.87
N ALA A 125 -17.92 -10.48 -2.39
CA ALA A 125 -18.81 -9.64 -1.58
C ALA A 125 -19.84 -10.43 -0.74
N LYS A 126 -20.04 -11.72 -1.00
CA LYS A 126 -21.22 -12.46 -0.50
C LYS A 126 -20.94 -13.35 0.70
N ARG A 127 -19.69 -13.50 1.08
CA ARG A 127 -19.29 -14.47 2.12
C ARG A 127 -18.32 -13.82 3.11
N ARG A 128 -18.09 -14.53 4.22
CA ARG A 128 -17.18 -14.12 5.29
C ARG A 128 -15.73 -14.04 4.80
N TRP A 129 -15.05 -12.99 5.20
CA TRP A 129 -13.60 -12.81 5.09
C TRP A 129 -12.94 -13.09 6.43
N VAL A 130 -11.76 -13.66 6.41
CA VAL A 130 -10.90 -13.81 7.59
C VAL A 130 -9.69 -12.88 7.40
N VAL A 131 -9.47 -11.99 8.36
CA VAL A 131 -8.34 -11.06 8.36
C VAL A 131 -7.40 -11.43 9.51
N CYS A 132 -6.19 -11.83 9.16
CA CYS A 132 -5.10 -12.12 10.07
C CYS A 132 -4.01 -11.07 9.85
N ALA A 133 -4.14 -9.96 10.56
CA ALA A 133 -3.28 -8.78 10.40
C ALA A 133 -3.12 -8.07 11.74
N ASP A 134 -2.06 -7.29 11.86
CA ASP A 134 -1.75 -6.50 13.04
C ASP A 134 -1.65 -5.00 12.71
N GLY A 135 -1.73 -4.17 13.77
CA GLY A 135 -1.54 -2.73 13.72
C GLY A 135 -2.50 -1.97 12.80
N GLU A 136 -2.09 -0.75 12.43
CA GLU A 136 -2.92 0.17 11.63
C GLU A 136 -3.35 -0.43 10.28
N PHE A 137 -2.54 -1.30 9.68
CA PHE A 137 -2.90 -1.99 8.45
C PHE A 137 -4.12 -2.91 8.63
N GLY A 138 -4.12 -3.72 9.70
CA GLY A 138 -5.23 -4.60 10.02
C GLY A 138 -6.53 -3.82 10.26
N ASP A 139 -6.42 -2.74 11.04
CA ASP A 139 -7.56 -1.86 11.35
C ASP A 139 -8.13 -1.20 10.08
N ALA A 140 -7.29 -0.69 9.19
CA ALA A 140 -7.70 -0.08 7.92
C ALA A 140 -8.43 -1.09 7.03
N VAL A 141 -7.86 -2.27 6.80
CA VAL A 141 -8.47 -3.33 5.97
C VAL A 141 -9.83 -3.76 6.53
N VAL A 142 -9.93 -3.93 7.85
CA VAL A 142 -11.20 -4.30 8.50
C VAL A 142 -12.25 -3.20 8.34
N ALA A 143 -11.86 -1.94 8.52
CA ALA A 143 -12.76 -0.80 8.38
C ALA A 143 -13.30 -0.68 6.94
N ASP A 144 -12.44 -0.83 5.93
CA ASP A 144 -12.82 -0.73 4.52
C ASP A 144 -13.73 -1.89 4.08
N LEU A 145 -13.42 -3.12 4.51
CA LEU A 145 -14.28 -4.28 4.25
C LEU A 145 -15.66 -4.12 4.94
N ALA A 146 -15.68 -3.62 6.17
CA ALA A 146 -16.92 -3.37 6.89
C ALA A 146 -17.75 -2.25 6.24
N ALA A 147 -17.11 -1.18 5.78
CA ALA A 147 -17.78 -0.07 5.08
C ALA A 147 -18.51 -0.51 3.81
N ILE A 148 -18.02 -1.55 3.14
CA ILE A 148 -18.68 -2.14 1.97
C ILE A 148 -19.61 -3.31 2.32
N GLY A 149 -19.89 -3.56 3.60
CA GLY A 149 -20.86 -4.56 4.06
C GLY A 149 -20.37 -6.01 4.01
N VAL A 150 -19.05 -6.23 3.93
CA VAL A 150 -18.46 -7.56 3.99
C VAL A 150 -18.36 -8.03 5.45
N SER A 151 -18.77 -9.27 5.70
CA SER A 151 -18.60 -9.88 7.03
C SER A 151 -17.15 -10.27 7.26
N VAL A 152 -16.53 -9.70 8.30
CA VAL A 152 -15.12 -9.92 8.64
C VAL A 152 -14.99 -10.65 9.97
N THR A 153 -14.10 -11.66 10.01
CA THR A 153 -13.61 -12.29 11.24
C THR A 153 -12.13 -11.96 11.39
N ILE A 154 -11.77 -11.36 12.52
CA ILE A 154 -10.39 -11.02 12.82
C ILE A 154 -9.77 -12.19 13.58
N VAL A 155 -8.55 -12.58 13.19
CA VAL A 155 -7.77 -13.67 13.82
C VAL A 155 -6.42 -13.12 14.21
N ASP A 156 -5.98 -13.45 15.41
CA ASP A 156 -4.66 -13.10 15.91
C ASP A 156 -3.58 -13.85 15.10
N PRO A 157 -2.55 -13.15 14.57
CA PRO A 157 -1.44 -13.78 13.87
C PRO A 157 -0.69 -14.86 14.66
N ASP A 158 -0.67 -14.77 15.98
CA ASP A 158 -0.05 -15.74 16.87
C ASP A 158 -0.93 -16.97 17.17
N SER A 159 -2.19 -16.95 16.70
CA SER A 159 -3.07 -18.12 16.84
C SER A 159 -2.64 -19.26 15.91
N ALA A 160 -2.78 -20.52 16.40
CA ALA A 160 -2.19 -21.69 15.78
C ALA A 160 -2.66 -21.94 14.34
N ASP A 161 -3.99 -21.87 14.09
CA ASP A 161 -4.56 -22.08 12.75
C ASP A 161 -5.82 -21.22 12.55
N PRO A 162 -5.86 -20.37 11.50
CA PRO A 162 -7.04 -19.59 11.20
C PRO A 162 -8.19 -20.51 10.71
N ASP A 163 -9.36 -20.44 11.39
CA ASP A 163 -10.56 -21.10 10.87
C ASP A 163 -11.07 -20.37 9.62
N VAL A 164 -10.76 -20.91 8.48
CA VAL A 164 -11.19 -20.42 7.16
C VAL A 164 -12.38 -21.19 6.58
N SER A 165 -12.99 -22.10 7.37
CA SER A 165 -14.15 -22.87 6.92
C SER A 165 -15.32 -21.93 6.58
N GLY A 166 -15.90 -22.12 5.40
CA GLY A 166 -17.00 -21.28 4.90
C GLY A 166 -16.62 -19.84 4.54
N SER A 167 -15.33 -19.48 4.60
CA SER A 167 -14.84 -18.16 4.18
C SER A 167 -14.49 -18.15 2.69
N VAL A 168 -14.70 -17.01 2.02
CA VAL A 168 -14.36 -16.85 0.61
C VAL A 168 -12.95 -16.28 0.43
N ALA A 169 -12.44 -15.55 1.43
CA ALA A 169 -11.15 -14.90 1.36
C ALA A 169 -10.42 -14.89 2.71
N PHE A 170 -9.11 -14.85 2.62
CA PHE A 170 -8.21 -14.74 3.75
C PHE A 170 -7.16 -13.65 3.46
N VAL A 171 -6.98 -12.73 4.41
CA VAL A 171 -5.98 -11.66 4.36
C VAL A 171 -4.86 -12.01 5.34
N ALA A 172 -3.64 -12.18 4.85
CA ALA A 172 -2.42 -12.28 5.65
C ALA A 172 -1.69 -10.93 5.60
N GLY A 173 -1.78 -10.15 6.68
CA GLY A 173 -1.41 -8.73 6.72
C GLY A 173 -0.46 -8.35 7.83
N THR A 174 0.36 -9.27 8.35
CA THR A 174 1.38 -8.93 9.36
C THR A 174 2.55 -8.14 8.75
N ALA A 175 3.37 -7.53 9.60
CA ALA A 175 4.58 -6.85 9.17
C ALA A 175 5.70 -7.79 8.65
N ASN A 176 5.48 -9.11 8.67
CA ASN A 176 6.48 -10.11 8.28
C ASN A 176 6.03 -10.92 7.06
N ASP A 177 6.68 -10.70 5.91
CA ASP A 177 6.37 -11.39 4.64
C ASP A 177 6.43 -12.92 4.74
N THR A 178 7.35 -13.48 5.54
CA THR A 178 7.48 -14.93 5.70
C THR A 178 6.34 -15.51 6.51
N VAL A 179 5.89 -14.80 7.54
CA VAL A 179 4.70 -15.17 8.32
C VAL A 179 3.45 -15.12 7.44
N ASN A 180 3.31 -14.08 6.63
CA ASN A 180 2.18 -13.94 5.70
C ASN A 180 2.12 -15.08 4.69
N LEU A 181 3.26 -15.51 4.14
CA LEU A 181 3.32 -16.68 3.25
C LEU A 181 2.91 -17.96 3.97
N ALA A 182 3.41 -18.21 5.18
CA ALA A 182 3.06 -19.40 5.96
C ALA A 182 1.57 -19.43 6.35
N LEU A 183 0.99 -18.28 6.70
CA LEU A 183 -0.45 -18.15 6.96
C LEU A 183 -1.29 -18.42 5.72
N ALA A 184 -0.89 -17.89 4.56
CA ALA A 184 -1.57 -18.12 3.30
C ALA A 184 -1.51 -19.59 2.85
N ASP A 185 -0.36 -20.24 3.01
CA ASP A 185 -0.20 -21.67 2.71
C ASP A 185 -1.14 -22.53 3.57
N ARG A 186 -1.19 -22.28 4.88
CA ARG A 186 -2.12 -22.96 5.79
C ARG A 186 -3.59 -22.73 5.42
N ALA A 187 -3.95 -21.48 5.10
CA ALA A 187 -5.30 -21.14 4.68
C ALA A 187 -5.69 -21.85 3.37
N ARG A 188 -4.77 -21.96 2.41
CA ARG A 188 -4.95 -22.66 1.15
C ARG A 188 -5.11 -24.17 1.35
N HIS A 189 -4.35 -24.78 2.26
CA HIS A 189 -4.48 -26.20 2.61
C HIS A 189 -5.84 -26.48 3.27
N ALA A 190 -6.32 -25.60 4.14
CA ALA A 190 -7.62 -25.76 4.81
C ALA A 190 -8.81 -25.48 3.89
N ASN A 191 -8.66 -24.59 2.91
CA ASN A 191 -9.67 -24.24 1.91
C ASN A 191 -9.01 -24.00 0.54
N PRO A 192 -8.98 -25.00 -0.36
CA PRO A 192 -8.30 -24.90 -1.65
C PRO A 192 -8.81 -23.79 -2.58
N ASP A 193 -10.08 -23.37 -2.43
CA ASP A 193 -10.70 -22.34 -3.27
C ASP A 193 -10.64 -20.93 -2.68
N ILE A 194 -10.01 -20.76 -1.51
CA ILE A 194 -9.99 -19.47 -0.82
C ILE A 194 -9.24 -18.41 -1.62
N TYR A 195 -9.78 -17.21 -1.68
CA TYR A 195 -9.09 -16.06 -2.26
C TYR A 195 -8.06 -15.53 -1.24
N LEU A 196 -6.80 -15.51 -1.64
CA LEU A 196 -5.70 -15.07 -0.79
C LEU A 196 -5.29 -13.65 -1.11
N VAL A 197 -5.15 -12.86 -0.07
CA VAL A 197 -4.62 -11.49 -0.10
C VAL A 197 -3.43 -11.44 0.85
N LEU A 198 -2.26 -11.09 0.36
CA LEU A 198 -1.04 -11.03 1.15
C LEU A 198 -0.44 -9.64 1.12
N ARG A 199 -0.14 -9.11 2.31
CA ARG A 199 0.72 -7.94 2.45
C ARG A 199 2.16 -8.35 2.17
N GLN A 200 2.83 -7.62 1.28
CA GLN A 200 4.25 -7.78 1.01
C GLN A 200 4.95 -6.43 1.10
N GLN A 201 6.09 -6.40 1.79
CA GLN A 201 6.94 -5.22 1.87
C GLN A 201 7.97 -5.17 0.74
N THR A 202 8.30 -6.34 0.15
CA THR A 202 9.30 -6.44 -0.90
C THR A 202 8.79 -7.23 -2.10
N ASN A 203 9.12 -6.80 -3.31
CA ASN A 203 8.81 -7.53 -4.55
C ASN A 203 9.64 -8.81 -4.75
N ALA A 204 10.62 -9.07 -3.89
CA ALA A 204 11.55 -10.20 -4.05
C ALA A 204 10.88 -11.59 -4.03
N LYS A 205 9.67 -11.69 -3.47
CA LYS A 205 8.94 -12.96 -3.34
C LYS A 205 7.70 -13.04 -4.25
N LYS A 206 7.50 -12.09 -5.17
CA LYS A 206 6.33 -12.07 -6.05
C LYS A 206 6.17 -13.38 -6.83
N ALA A 207 7.27 -13.95 -7.33
CA ALA A 207 7.27 -15.21 -8.08
C ALA A 207 6.82 -16.45 -7.27
N LEU A 208 6.71 -16.36 -5.94
CA LEU A 208 6.18 -17.45 -5.09
C LEU A 208 4.66 -17.42 -4.95
N LEU A 209 4.02 -16.38 -5.48
CA LEU A 209 2.57 -16.13 -5.34
C LEU A 209 1.80 -16.35 -6.64
N GLU A 210 2.51 -16.51 -7.74
CA GLU A 210 1.99 -16.87 -9.07
C GLU A 210 1.93 -18.39 -9.23
#